data_766c16c90b26b52f534f35d12c62d02d
#
_entry.id   766c16c90b26b52f534f35d12c62d02d
#
_cell.length_a   1.000
_cell.length_b   1.000
_cell.length_c   1.000
_cell.angle_alpha   90.00
_cell.angle_beta   90.00
_cell.angle_gamma   90.00
#
_symmetry.space_group_name_H-M   'P 1'
#
loop_
_entity.id
_entity.type
_entity.pdbx_description
1 polymer ?
#
loop_
_entity_poly.entity_id
_entity_poly.type
_entity_poly.pdbx_seq_one_letter_code
_entity_poly.pdbx_strand_id
1 'polypeptide(L)'
;MSITTILSAIDSFIWGPPLLILVAGTGLYLTLRLGFLQIRYLPRALRYLFQRDANKGKGDVSSFAALCTALAATIGTGNIVGVATAVQAGGPGAIFWMWLVALLGMATKYAECLLAVKYRVRDRNGFMAGGPMYYIERGLGLKWLARLFAVFGVLVAFFGIGTFPQVNAITHAMQDTFNIPIIITAVVVTLLVALIILGGVKRIATASSLIVPFMAIFYVSVSIVILAINYDKLPAAIELVIHSAFEPQAALGGAVGFTVMKAIQSGVARGIFSNESGLGSAPIAAAAAQTKEPVRQGLISMTGTFLDTIIVCTMTGLVLVITGAWSNPELAGASVTNYAFAQGLGTSFGATVVTIGLLFFAFTTILGWCYYGERCFVYLVGIRGIRLYRWIFIILVGTGSFLTLDVIWILADIVNGLMAFPNLVALIGLRKVIISETKDYFERLKNNQRDLDEIPS
;
A
#
# COMPACT_ATOMS: atom_id res chain seq x y z
N MET A 1 25.13 22.84 3.46
CA MET A 1 23.79 22.19 3.54
C MET A 1 23.98 20.79 4.05
N SER A 2 23.18 20.36 5.02
CA SER A 2 23.22 18.95 5.45
C SER A 2 22.63 18.04 4.36
N ILE A 3 23.02 16.77 4.34
CA ILE A 3 22.47 15.77 3.41
C ILE A 3 20.94 15.69 3.54
N THR A 4 20.45 15.77 4.76
CA THR A 4 19.00 15.77 5.06
C THR A 4 18.27 16.95 4.43
N THR A 5 18.86 18.16 4.44
CA THR A 5 18.27 19.35 3.80
C THR A 5 18.13 19.18 2.28
N ILE A 6 19.15 18.59 1.65
CA ILE A 6 19.11 18.33 0.20
C ILE A 6 18.04 17.27 -0.13
N LEU A 7 18.01 16.18 0.62
CA LEU A 7 17.01 15.13 0.42
C LEU A 7 15.59 15.64 0.65
N SER A 8 15.35 16.46 1.69
CA SER A 8 14.03 17.05 1.94
C SER A 8 13.59 18.01 0.84
N ALA A 9 14.53 18.75 0.21
CA ALA A 9 14.22 19.60 -0.93
C ALA A 9 13.81 18.77 -2.17
N ILE A 10 14.50 17.64 -2.41
CA ILE A 10 14.17 16.70 -3.49
C ILE A 10 12.80 16.07 -3.24
N ASP A 11 12.54 15.62 -2.02
CA ASP A 11 11.26 15.03 -1.62
C ASP A 11 10.09 16.01 -1.82
N SER A 12 10.25 17.25 -1.35
CA SER A 12 9.25 18.31 -1.52
C SER A 12 9.00 18.66 -2.98
N PHE A 13 10.00 18.55 -3.85
CA PHE A 13 9.83 18.73 -5.28
C PHE A 13 9.07 17.58 -5.93
N ILE A 14 9.41 16.33 -5.59
CA ILE A 14 8.79 15.12 -6.15
C ILE A 14 7.32 15.03 -5.72
N TRP A 15 7.04 15.18 -4.42
CA TRP A 15 5.67 15.17 -3.87
C TRP A 15 4.99 16.55 -3.94
N GLY A 16 5.54 17.43 -4.75
CA GLY A 16 4.94 18.74 -5.05
C GLY A 16 3.67 18.63 -5.89
N PRO A 17 3.04 19.79 -6.21
CA PRO A 17 1.80 19.85 -6.97
C PRO A 17 1.77 19.03 -8.28
N PRO A 18 2.87 18.91 -9.06
CA PRO A 18 2.82 18.15 -10.31
C PRO A 18 2.49 16.67 -10.14
N LEU A 19 3.12 15.98 -9.19
CA LEU A 19 2.84 14.56 -8.94
C LEU A 19 1.45 14.37 -8.29
N LEU A 20 1.10 15.22 -7.33
CA LEU A 20 -0.20 15.19 -6.68
C LEU A 20 -1.34 15.38 -7.69
N ILE A 21 -1.20 16.35 -8.61
CA ILE A 21 -2.18 16.57 -9.68
C ILE A 21 -2.21 15.37 -10.64
N LEU A 22 -1.06 14.80 -10.98
CA LEU A 22 -0.99 13.65 -11.88
C LEU A 22 -1.68 12.41 -11.27
N VAL A 23 -1.44 12.11 -10.00
CA VAL A 23 -2.08 10.98 -9.29
C VAL A 23 -3.56 11.20 -9.12
N ALA A 24 -3.97 12.34 -8.52
CA ALA A 24 -5.37 12.65 -8.29
C ALA A 24 -6.14 12.83 -9.61
N GLY A 25 -5.53 13.50 -10.59
CA GLY A 25 -6.10 13.71 -11.93
C GLY A 25 -6.30 12.41 -12.70
N THR A 26 -5.32 11.48 -12.64
CA THR A 26 -5.46 10.16 -13.27
C THR A 26 -6.58 9.36 -12.60
N GLY A 27 -6.63 9.33 -11.27
CA GLY A 27 -7.69 8.65 -10.51
C GLY A 27 -9.07 9.25 -10.77
N LEU A 28 -9.19 10.58 -10.81
CA LEU A 28 -10.43 11.29 -11.12
C LEU A 28 -10.88 11.00 -12.57
N TYR A 29 -9.96 11.09 -13.53
CA TYR A 29 -10.24 10.77 -14.93
C TYR A 29 -10.78 9.35 -15.08
N LEU A 30 -10.11 8.36 -14.49
CA LEU A 30 -10.55 6.97 -14.53
C LEU A 30 -11.89 6.78 -13.83
N THR A 31 -12.10 7.40 -12.67
CA THR A 31 -13.36 7.36 -11.93
C THR A 31 -14.53 7.84 -12.79
N LEU A 32 -14.38 8.99 -13.44
CA LEU A 32 -15.43 9.56 -14.29
C LEU A 32 -15.66 8.74 -15.56
N ARG A 33 -14.58 8.31 -16.24
CA ARG A 33 -14.67 7.54 -17.50
C ARG A 33 -15.20 6.12 -17.32
N LEU A 34 -14.97 5.52 -16.14
CA LEU A 34 -15.48 4.20 -15.77
C LEU A 34 -16.83 4.26 -15.03
N GLY A 35 -17.46 5.45 -14.92
CA GLY A 35 -18.77 5.64 -14.33
C GLY A 35 -18.83 5.26 -12.84
N PHE A 36 -17.87 5.72 -12.05
CA PHE A 36 -17.77 5.42 -10.61
C PHE A 36 -17.75 3.92 -10.32
N LEU A 37 -17.03 3.16 -11.14
CA LEU A 37 -16.92 1.70 -11.08
C LEU A 37 -16.62 1.19 -9.68
N GLN A 38 -15.72 1.85 -8.96
CA GLN A 38 -15.29 1.45 -7.62
C GLN A 38 -16.42 1.54 -6.58
N ILE A 39 -17.42 2.38 -6.78
CA ILE A 39 -18.60 2.44 -5.91
C ILE A 39 -19.65 1.44 -6.40
N ARG A 40 -19.96 1.48 -7.70
CA ARG A 40 -21.04 0.71 -8.30
C ARG A 40 -20.81 -0.81 -8.23
N TYR A 41 -19.56 -1.25 -8.38
CA TYR A 41 -19.23 -2.68 -8.45
C TYR A 41 -18.44 -3.18 -7.25
N LEU A 42 -18.29 -2.38 -6.18
CA LEU A 42 -17.65 -2.82 -4.94
C LEU A 42 -18.30 -4.08 -4.34
N PRO A 43 -19.64 -4.20 -4.24
CA PRO A 43 -20.26 -5.40 -3.70
C PRO A 43 -19.94 -6.66 -4.53
N ARG A 44 -19.90 -6.52 -5.87
CA ARG A 44 -19.49 -7.60 -6.77
C ARG A 44 -18.02 -7.95 -6.60
N ALA A 45 -17.15 -6.97 -6.49
CA ALA A 45 -15.72 -7.17 -6.26
C ALA A 45 -15.45 -7.92 -4.95
N LEU A 46 -16.14 -7.56 -3.87
CA LEU A 46 -16.07 -8.26 -2.59
C LEU A 46 -16.60 -9.70 -2.69
N ARG A 47 -17.66 -9.96 -3.46
CA ARG A 47 -18.15 -11.31 -3.72
C ARG A 47 -17.10 -12.17 -4.44
N TYR A 48 -16.39 -11.61 -5.42
CA TYR A 48 -15.33 -12.31 -6.15
C TYR A 48 -14.16 -12.78 -5.26
N LEU A 49 -13.93 -12.15 -4.11
CA LEU A 49 -12.90 -12.59 -3.16
C LEU A 49 -13.15 -14.00 -2.60
N PHE A 50 -14.42 -14.34 -2.43
CA PHE A 50 -14.85 -15.59 -1.80
C PHE A 50 -15.27 -16.66 -2.82
N GLN A 51 -15.35 -16.31 -4.10
CA GLN A 51 -15.66 -17.26 -5.16
C GLN A 51 -14.40 -18.05 -5.54
N ARG A 52 -14.49 -19.37 -5.56
CA ARG A 52 -13.42 -20.22 -6.11
C ARG A 52 -13.39 -20.05 -7.63
N ASP A 53 -12.21 -19.85 -8.18
CA ASP A 53 -12.00 -19.81 -9.62
C ASP A 53 -12.25 -21.22 -10.20
N ALA A 54 -13.32 -21.39 -10.94
CA ALA A 54 -13.76 -22.68 -11.50
C ALA A 54 -12.86 -23.17 -12.63
N ASN A 55 -12.47 -22.25 -13.47
CA ASN A 55 -11.56 -22.51 -14.57
C ASN A 55 -10.18 -21.97 -14.18
N LYS A 56 -9.27 -22.88 -13.82
CA LYS A 56 -7.85 -22.54 -13.60
C LYS A 56 -7.29 -21.84 -14.85
N GLY A 57 -7.42 -20.51 -14.87
CA GLY A 57 -6.77 -19.69 -15.88
C GLY A 57 -5.24 -19.87 -15.83
N LYS A 58 -4.56 -19.32 -16.79
CA LYS A 58 -3.08 -19.27 -16.76
C LYS A 58 -2.67 -18.36 -15.61
N GLY A 59 -2.03 -18.86 -14.57
CA GLY A 59 -1.55 -18.13 -13.40
C GLY A 59 -0.77 -19.05 -12.46
N ASP A 60 -0.06 -18.45 -11.51
CA ASP A 60 0.81 -19.18 -10.57
C ASP A 60 0.14 -19.36 -9.20
N VAL A 61 -0.77 -18.46 -8.85
CA VAL A 61 -1.47 -18.40 -7.56
C VAL A 61 -2.94 -18.03 -7.75
N SER A 62 -3.81 -18.36 -6.79
CA SER A 62 -5.23 -17.95 -6.87
C SER A 62 -5.37 -16.41 -6.85
N SER A 63 -6.50 -15.89 -7.36
CA SER A 63 -6.80 -14.45 -7.33
C SER A 63 -6.79 -13.89 -5.91
N PHE A 64 -7.29 -14.66 -4.93
CA PHE A 64 -7.22 -14.31 -3.51
C PHE A 64 -5.78 -14.25 -2.99
N ALA A 65 -4.93 -15.24 -3.30
CA ALA A 65 -3.53 -15.22 -2.89
C ALA A 65 -2.73 -14.08 -3.55
N ALA A 66 -3.04 -13.74 -4.80
CA ALA A 66 -2.48 -12.56 -5.46
C ALA A 66 -2.90 -11.26 -4.76
N LEU A 67 -4.17 -11.13 -4.37
CA LEU A 67 -4.64 -9.99 -3.56
C LEU A 67 -3.96 -9.96 -2.19
N CYS A 68 -3.87 -11.08 -1.49
CA CYS A 68 -3.17 -11.13 -0.19
C CYS A 68 -1.69 -10.77 -0.33
N THR A 69 -1.03 -11.13 -1.45
CA THR A 69 0.34 -10.72 -1.71
C THR A 69 0.43 -9.20 -1.95
N ALA A 70 -0.57 -8.61 -2.63
CA ALA A 70 -0.65 -7.17 -2.80
C ALA A 70 -0.94 -6.47 -1.46
N LEU A 71 -1.88 -6.98 -0.67
CA LEU A 71 -2.19 -6.47 0.67
C LEU A 71 -1.01 -6.63 1.64
N ALA A 72 -0.23 -7.70 1.51
CA ALA A 72 0.99 -7.88 2.29
C ALA A 72 1.99 -6.74 2.07
N ALA A 73 2.10 -6.25 0.83
CA ALA A 73 2.97 -5.13 0.51
C ALA A 73 2.41 -3.78 0.99
N THR A 74 1.08 -3.61 0.94
CA THR A 74 0.41 -2.33 1.24
C THR A 74 0.09 -2.15 2.72
N ILE A 75 -0.46 -3.17 3.40
CA ILE A 75 -0.77 -3.09 4.84
C ILE A 75 0.53 -3.25 5.64
N GLY A 76 1.11 -2.12 6.01
CA GLY A 76 2.43 -2.04 6.66
C GLY A 76 2.52 -0.90 7.67
N THR A 77 3.72 -0.33 7.78
CA THR A 77 3.95 0.86 8.62
C THR A 77 3.09 2.04 8.18
N GLY A 78 2.69 2.11 6.90
CA GLY A 78 1.82 3.16 6.36
C GLY A 78 0.50 3.30 7.12
N ASN A 79 -0.13 2.18 7.48
CA ASN A 79 -1.44 2.15 8.14
C ASN A 79 -1.38 2.52 9.64
N ILE A 80 -0.22 2.42 10.27
CA ILE A 80 -0.02 2.69 11.70
C ILE A 80 0.78 3.98 11.87
N VAL A 81 2.05 3.97 11.47
CA VAL A 81 2.97 5.10 11.60
C VAL A 81 2.64 6.19 10.57
N GLY A 82 2.34 5.79 9.33
CA GLY A 82 2.01 6.73 8.26
C GLY A 82 0.75 7.55 8.54
N VAL A 83 -0.31 6.92 9.07
CA VAL A 83 -1.53 7.64 9.49
C VAL A 83 -1.23 8.60 10.63
N ALA A 84 -0.47 8.14 11.64
CA ALA A 84 -0.10 8.99 12.77
C ALA A 84 0.69 10.23 12.31
N THR A 85 1.70 10.03 11.45
CA THR A 85 2.49 11.15 10.90
C THR A 85 1.66 12.07 10.00
N ALA A 86 0.67 11.53 9.24
CA ALA A 86 -0.23 12.35 8.46
C ALA A 86 -1.07 13.28 9.33
N VAL A 87 -1.64 12.73 10.40
CA VAL A 87 -2.51 13.50 11.32
C VAL A 87 -1.68 14.47 12.17
N GLN A 88 -0.48 14.10 12.59
CA GLN A 88 0.44 15.04 13.28
C GLN A 88 0.87 16.20 12.39
N ALA A 89 1.16 15.94 11.10
CA ALA A 89 1.67 16.96 10.18
C ALA A 89 0.58 17.81 9.53
N GLY A 90 -0.62 17.24 9.30
CA GLY A 90 -1.71 17.87 8.56
C GLY A 90 -2.99 18.09 9.38
N GLY A 91 -2.98 17.72 10.67
CA GLY A 91 -4.18 17.72 11.51
C GLY A 91 -5.15 16.58 11.17
N PRO A 92 -6.26 16.47 11.93
CA PRO A 92 -7.31 15.47 11.69
C PRO A 92 -7.87 15.47 10.26
N GLY A 93 -7.89 16.61 9.59
CA GLY A 93 -8.32 16.76 8.20
C GLY A 93 -7.54 15.94 7.18
N ALA A 94 -6.31 15.52 7.51
CA ALA A 94 -5.52 14.64 6.67
C ALA A 94 -6.24 13.30 6.41
N ILE A 95 -7.05 12.80 7.36
CA ILE A 95 -7.83 11.56 7.22
C ILE A 95 -8.87 11.69 6.10
N PHE A 96 -9.57 12.84 6.02
CA PHE A 96 -10.53 13.11 4.94
C PHE A 96 -9.84 13.03 3.56
N TRP A 97 -8.67 13.62 3.43
CA TRP A 97 -7.93 13.61 2.17
C TRP A 97 -7.36 12.22 1.84
N MET A 98 -7.04 11.40 2.86
CA MET A 98 -6.73 9.99 2.68
C MET A 98 -7.94 9.21 2.12
N TRP A 99 -9.16 9.46 2.60
CA TRP A 99 -10.37 8.83 2.05
C TRP A 99 -10.60 9.21 0.60
N LEU A 100 -10.45 10.50 0.28
CA LEU A 100 -10.66 10.98 -1.08
C LEU A 100 -9.65 10.33 -2.05
N VAL A 101 -8.37 10.34 -1.71
CA VAL A 101 -7.35 9.75 -2.57
C VAL A 101 -7.48 8.23 -2.67
N ALA A 102 -7.95 7.55 -1.62
CA ALA A 102 -8.23 6.13 -1.67
C ALA A 102 -9.40 5.80 -2.61
N LEU A 103 -10.48 6.60 -2.55
CA LEU A 103 -11.62 6.44 -3.46
C LEU A 103 -11.20 6.58 -4.94
N LEU A 104 -10.39 7.59 -5.25
CA LEU A 104 -9.83 7.79 -6.60
C LEU A 104 -8.80 6.69 -6.93
N GLY A 105 -8.01 6.29 -5.95
CA GLY A 105 -7.01 5.25 -6.03
C GLY A 105 -7.57 3.87 -6.33
N MET A 106 -8.79 3.55 -5.88
CA MET A 106 -9.47 2.30 -6.23
C MET A 106 -9.65 2.15 -7.75
N ALA A 107 -10.04 3.21 -8.46
CA ALA A 107 -10.16 3.21 -9.91
C ALA A 107 -8.79 3.07 -10.60
N THR A 108 -7.76 3.70 -10.03
CA THR A 108 -6.38 3.57 -10.51
C THR A 108 -5.88 2.14 -10.33
N LYS A 109 -6.02 1.56 -9.13
CA LYS A 109 -5.64 0.18 -8.82
C LYS A 109 -6.35 -0.84 -9.71
N TYR A 110 -7.64 -0.62 -9.98
CA TYR A 110 -8.40 -1.40 -10.94
C TYR A 110 -7.73 -1.40 -12.32
N ALA A 111 -7.43 -0.23 -12.85
CA ALA A 111 -6.85 -0.06 -14.18
C ALA A 111 -5.44 -0.68 -14.28
N GLU A 112 -4.59 -0.47 -13.28
CA GLU A 112 -3.26 -1.06 -13.18
C GLU A 112 -3.31 -2.59 -13.26
N CYS A 113 -4.16 -3.21 -12.45
CA CYS A 113 -4.23 -4.66 -12.35
C CYS A 113 -4.91 -5.30 -13.58
N LEU A 114 -5.89 -4.62 -14.19
CA LEU A 114 -6.44 -5.00 -15.48
C LEU A 114 -5.34 -5.06 -16.55
N LEU A 115 -4.55 -3.99 -16.69
CA LEU A 115 -3.46 -3.94 -17.67
C LEU A 115 -2.38 -4.99 -17.39
N ALA A 116 -2.08 -5.25 -16.12
CA ALA A 116 -1.08 -6.24 -15.75
C ALA A 116 -1.48 -7.65 -16.20
N VAL A 117 -2.73 -8.03 -16.04
CA VAL A 117 -3.25 -9.33 -16.52
C VAL A 117 -3.32 -9.38 -18.05
N LYS A 118 -3.74 -8.29 -18.69
CA LYS A 118 -3.84 -8.23 -20.15
C LYS A 118 -2.49 -8.37 -20.85
N TYR A 119 -1.44 -7.71 -20.33
CA TYR A 119 -0.11 -7.66 -20.97
C TYR A 119 0.92 -8.58 -20.34
N ARG A 120 0.53 -9.49 -19.42
CA ARG A 120 1.43 -10.44 -18.78
C ARG A 120 2.04 -11.44 -19.77
N VAL A 121 3.18 -11.98 -19.39
CA VAL A 121 3.94 -12.97 -20.16
C VAL A 121 4.31 -14.16 -19.27
N ARG A 122 4.76 -15.25 -19.88
CA ARG A 122 5.47 -16.31 -19.18
C ARG A 122 6.97 -16.05 -19.21
N ASP A 123 7.60 -16.09 -18.05
CA ASP A 123 9.06 -16.06 -17.96
C ASP A 123 9.68 -17.40 -18.38
N ARG A 124 11.01 -17.44 -18.46
CA ARG A 124 11.73 -18.67 -18.88
C ARG A 124 11.58 -19.83 -17.88
N ASN A 125 11.16 -19.57 -16.65
CA ASN A 125 10.87 -20.60 -15.64
C ASN A 125 9.40 -21.04 -15.67
N GLY A 126 8.60 -20.53 -16.62
CA GLY A 126 7.18 -20.85 -16.76
C GLY A 126 6.24 -20.04 -15.85
N PHE A 127 6.75 -19.13 -15.01
CA PHE A 127 5.96 -18.29 -14.14
C PHE A 127 5.37 -17.09 -14.89
N MET A 128 4.22 -16.61 -14.42
CA MET A 128 3.63 -15.38 -14.95
C MET A 128 4.41 -14.15 -14.47
N ALA A 129 4.71 -13.28 -15.41
CA ALA A 129 5.38 -12.01 -15.20
C ALA A 129 4.57 -10.88 -15.85
N GLY A 130 4.29 -9.83 -15.08
CA GLY A 130 3.51 -8.67 -15.53
C GLY A 130 3.77 -7.48 -14.61
N GLY A 131 2.97 -6.44 -14.80
CA GLY A 131 3.12 -5.17 -14.10
C GLY A 131 3.49 -4.05 -15.07
N PRO A 132 3.78 -2.83 -14.53
CA PRO A 132 3.99 -1.64 -15.37
C PRO A 132 5.08 -1.80 -16.43
N MET A 133 6.21 -2.44 -16.12
CA MET A 133 7.27 -2.65 -17.08
C MET A 133 6.78 -3.41 -18.33
N TYR A 134 5.84 -4.35 -18.18
CA TYR A 134 5.31 -5.12 -19.30
C TYR A 134 4.24 -4.38 -20.10
N TYR A 135 3.29 -3.70 -19.43
CA TYR A 135 2.27 -2.95 -20.18
C TYR A 135 2.80 -1.63 -20.76
N ILE A 136 3.85 -1.03 -20.17
CA ILE A 136 4.57 0.10 -20.79
C ILE A 136 5.29 -0.38 -22.05
N GLU A 137 6.04 -1.48 -22.00
CA GLU A 137 6.77 -2.00 -23.15
C GLU A 137 5.84 -2.50 -24.23
N ARG A 138 4.85 -3.34 -23.88
CA ARG A 138 4.00 -4.03 -24.87
C ARG A 138 2.78 -3.23 -25.29
N GLY A 139 2.25 -2.41 -24.39
CA GLY A 139 1.06 -1.59 -24.66
C GLY A 139 1.39 -0.26 -25.31
N LEU A 140 2.47 0.41 -24.86
CA LEU A 140 2.91 1.71 -25.41
C LEU A 140 4.12 1.62 -26.33
N GLY A 141 4.87 0.52 -26.34
CA GLY A 141 6.13 0.40 -27.09
C GLY A 141 7.32 1.13 -26.48
N LEU A 142 7.19 1.70 -25.26
CA LEU A 142 8.17 2.57 -24.63
C LEU A 142 9.14 1.79 -23.72
N LYS A 143 10.08 1.05 -24.33
CA LYS A 143 11.06 0.21 -23.58
C LYS A 143 11.90 0.99 -22.58
N TRP A 144 12.29 2.23 -22.89
CA TRP A 144 13.09 3.05 -21.99
C TRP A 144 12.31 3.38 -20.70
N LEU A 145 11.02 3.73 -20.83
CA LEU A 145 10.15 4.05 -19.70
C LEU A 145 9.86 2.79 -18.86
N ALA A 146 9.70 1.62 -19.51
CA ALA A 146 9.55 0.34 -18.82
C ALA A 146 10.78 -0.04 -17.99
N ARG A 147 12.00 0.19 -18.52
CA ARG A 147 13.25 -0.01 -17.78
C ARG A 147 13.37 0.97 -16.62
N LEU A 148 13.01 2.23 -16.83
CA LEU A 148 13.02 3.26 -15.79
C LEU A 148 12.11 2.87 -14.62
N PHE A 149 10.86 2.43 -14.92
CA PHE A 149 9.96 1.89 -13.90
C PHE A 149 10.60 0.72 -13.13
N ALA A 150 11.21 -0.23 -13.83
CA ALA A 150 11.80 -1.40 -13.19
C ALA A 150 13.00 -1.03 -12.31
N VAL A 151 13.83 -0.05 -12.71
CA VAL A 151 14.90 0.50 -11.85
C VAL A 151 14.33 1.10 -10.58
N PHE A 152 13.31 1.96 -10.70
CA PHE A 152 12.68 2.55 -9.53
C PHE A 152 12.01 1.49 -8.65
N GLY A 153 11.37 0.46 -9.23
CA GLY A 153 10.81 -0.65 -8.45
C GLY A 153 11.84 -1.43 -7.63
N VAL A 154 13.06 -1.61 -8.16
CA VAL A 154 14.18 -2.19 -7.40
C VAL A 154 14.65 -1.25 -6.30
N LEU A 155 14.76 0.05 -6.58
CA LEU A 155 15.17 1.05 -5.59
C LEU A 155 14.15 1.17 -4.44
N VAL A 156 12.84 1.13 -4.75
CA VAL A 156 11.78 1.12 -3.72
C VAL A 156 11.86 -0.14 -2.86
N ALA A 157 12.11 -1.30 -3.46
CA ALA A 157 12.28 -2.54 -2.72
C ALA A 157 13.49 -2.50 -1.80
N PHE A 158 14.60 -1.90 -2.22
CA PHE A 158 15.85 -1.87 -1.46
C PHE A 158 15.91 -0.74 -0.43
N PHE A 159 15.51 0.47 -0.80
CA PHE A 159 15.72 1.69 -0.01
C PHE A 159 14.43 2.41 0.37
N GLY A 160 13.30 2.00 -0.22
CA GLY A 160 12.00 2.61 0.00
C GLY A 160 11.16 1.84 1.01
N ILE A 161 9.87 1.91 0.79
CA ILE A 161 8.82 1.28 1.63
C ILE A 161 9.04 -0.22 1.83
N GLY A 162 9.83 -0.89 0.97
CA GLY A 162 10.01 -2.34 0.98
C GLY A 162 10.89 -2.88 2.11
N THR A 163 11.80 -2.09 2.68
CA THR A 163 12.76 -2.60 3.68
C THR A 163 12.93 -1.69 4.88
N PHE A 164 13.59 -0.55 4.71
CA PHE A 164 14.11 0.27 5.79
C PHE A 164 13.02 0.76 6.77
N PRO A 165 11.92 1.40 6.32
CA PRO A 165 10.87 1.85 7.22
C PRO A 165 10.23 0.71 8.00
N GLN A 166 10.10 -0.46 7.38
CA GLN A 166 9.46 -1.63 7.98
C GLN A 166 10.32 -2.21 9.11
N VAL A 167 11.59 -2.50 8.81
CA VAL A 167 12.50 -3.10 9.78
C VAL A 167 12.77 -2.14 10.93
N ASN A 168 13.00 -0.86 10.64
CA ASN A 168 13.21 0.17 11.66
C ASN A 168 11.99 0.26 12.59
N ALA A 169 10.78 0.33 12.05
CA ALA A 169 9.57 0.39 12.86
C ALA A 169 9.38 -0.85 13.75
N ILE A 170 9.63 -2.06 13.22
CA ILE A 170 9.55 -3.29 14.03
C ILE A 170 10.54 -3.24 15.18
N THR A 171 11.80 -2.93 14.90
CA THR A 171 12.87 -3.03 15.91
C THR A 171 12.72 -2.01 17.02
N HIS A 172 12.33 -0.77 16.69
CA HIS A 172 12.05 0.26 17.69
C HIS A 172 10.78 -0.04 18.48
N ALA A 173 9.68 -0.47 17.84
CA ALA A 173 8.47 -0.85 18.57
C ALA A 173 8.70 -2.01 19.55
N MET A 174 9.51 -3.01 19.19
CA MET A 174 9.87 -4.11 20.06
C MET A 174 10.77 -3.65 21.23
N GLN A 175 11.67 -2.71 20.99
CA GLN A 175 12.49 -2.12 22.03
C GLN A 175 11.63 -1.30 23.01
N ASP A 176 10.77 -0.43 22.52
CA ASP A 176 9.97 0.49 23.32
C ASP A 176 8.91 -0.25 24.17
N THR A 177 8.30 -1.31 23.61
CA THR A 177 7.20 -2.03 24.27
C THR A 177 7.68 -3.18 25.15
N PHE A 178 8.70 -3.93 24.70
CA PHE A 178 9.15 -5.16 25.36
C PHE A 178 10.59 -5.11 25.86
N ASN A 179 11.30 -3.97 25.73
CA ASN A 179 12.71 -3.79 26.06
C ASN A 179 13.64 -4.81 25.36
N ILE A 180 13.26 -5.29 24.17
CA ILE A 180 14.09 -6.21 23.39
C ILE A 180 15.12 -5.40 22.60
N PRO A 181 16.44 -5.68 22.74
CA PRO A 181 17.46 -4.95 22.00
C PRO A 181 17.25 -5.00 20.49
N ILE A 182 17.47 -3.86 19.82
CA ILE A 182 17.29 -3.70 18.34
C ILE A 182 18.01 -4.81 17.58
N ILE A 183 19.23 -5.15 17.98
CA ILE A 183 20.05 -6.17 17.29
C ILE A 183 19.38 -7.55 17.30
N ILE A 184 18.73 -7.94 18.41
CA ILE A 184 18.07 -9.25 18.54
C ILE A 184 16.87 -9.28 17.58
N THR A 185 16.02 -8.26 17.63
CA THR A 185 14.87 -8.17 16.74
C THR A 185 15.30 -8.12 15.27
N ALA A 186 16.34 -7.35 14.92
CA ALA A 186 16.86 -7.25 13.57
C ALA A 186 17.35 -8.60 13.04
N VAL A 187 18.10 -9.35 13.83
CA VAL A 187 18.58 -10.70 13.46
C VAL A 187 17.41 -11.66 13.28
N VAL A 188 16.46 -11.70 14.21
CA VAL A 188 15.31 -12.63 14.14
C VAL A 188 14.46 -12.32 12.90
N VAL A 189 14.12 -11.05 12.68
CA VAL A 189 13.33 -10.63 11.50
C VAL A 189 14.07 -10.98 10.21
N THR A 190 15.38 -10.70 10.14
CA THR A 190 16.20 -11.02 8.94
C THR A 190 16.21 -12.52 8.65
N LEU A 191 16.38 -13.36 9.68
CA LEU A 191 16.36 -14.82 9.50
C LEU A 191 14.99 -15.32 9.05
N LEU A 192 13.89 -14.84 9.64
CA LEU A 192 12.53 -15.20 9.23
C LEU A 192 12.24 -14.79 7.78
N VAL A 193 12.62 -13.57 7.42
CA VAL A 193 12.51 -13.08 6.03
C VAL A 193 13.32 -13.96 5.10
N ALA A 194 14.58 -14.28 5.42
CA ALA A 194 15.42 -15.15 4.59
C ALA A 194 14.81 -16.54 4.38
N LEU A 195 14.26 -17.16 5.43
CA LEU A 195 13.62 -18.48 5.35
C LEU A 195 12.43 -18.49 4.37
N ILE A 196 11.66 -17.40 4.30
CA ILE A 196 10.50 -17.33 3.42
C ILE A 196 10.92 -16.97 1.99
N ILE A 197 11.73 -15.92 1.80
CA ILE A 197 12.06 -15.44 0.44
C ILE A 197 12.95 -16.40 -0.35
N LEU A 198 13.81 -17.18 0.32
CA LEU A 198 14.60 -18.21 -0.36
C LEU A 198 13.72 -19.33 -0.95
N GLY A 199 12.51 -19.52 -0.42
CA GLY A 199 11.50 -20.44 -0.97
C GLY A 199 10.74 -19.91 -2.18
N GLY A 200 10.94 -18.64 -2.57
CA GLY A 200 10.38 -18.03 -3.78
C GLY A 200 8.91 -17.63 -3.67
N VAL A 201 8.34 -17.21 -4.82
CA VAL A 201 7.01 -16.58 -4.92
C VAL A 201 5.88 -17.39 -4.29
N LYS A 202 5.88 -18.71 -4.45
CA LYS A 202 4.83 -19.56 -3.88
C LYS A 202 4.82 -19.52 -2.36
N ARG A 203 6.01 -19.54 -1.72
CA ARG A 203 6.12 -19.47 -0.27
C ARG A 203 5.73 -18.09 0.26
N ILE A 204 6.11 -17.02 -0.44
CA ILE A 204 5.69 -15.65 -0.13
C ILE A 204 4.16 -15.54 -0.20
N ALA A 205 3.53 -15.99 -1.29
CA ALA A 205 2.09 -15.95 -1.47
C ALA A 205 1.34 -16.77 -0.41
N THR A 206 1.85 -17.96 -0.04
CA THR A 206 1.27 -18.78 1.02
C THR A 206 1.36 -18.08 2.38
N ALA A 207 2.52 -17.55 2.73
CA ALA A 207 2.69 -16.79 3.99
C ALA A 207 1.76 -15.56 4.03
N SER A 208 1.70 -14.79 2.95
CA SER A 208 0.82 -13.62 2.84
C SER A 208 -0.66 -13.99 2.96
N SER A 209 -1.10 -15.07 2.30
CA SER A 209 -2.51 -15.50 2.35
C SER A 209 -2.95 -15.99 3.73
N LEU A 210 -2.03 -16.38 4.59
CA LEU A 210 -2.30 -16.76 5.97
C LEU A 210 -2.23 -15.55 6.93
N ILE A 211 -1.14 -14.78 6.83
CA ILE A 211 -0.84 -13.71 7.80
C ILE A 211 -1.77 -12.50 7.58
N VAL A 212 -1.97 -12.06 6.31
CA VAL A 212 -2.69 -10.82 6.01
C VAL A 212 -4.13 -10.80 6.52
N PRO A 213 -4.98 -11.83 6.27
CA PRO A 213 -6.33 -11.80 6.81
C PRO A 213 -6.34 -11.82 8.35
N PHE A 214 -5.46 -12.60 8.97
CA PHE A 214 -5.34 -12.67 10.43
C PHE A 214 -4.98 -11.30 11.02
N MET A 215 -3.91 -10.65 10.52
CA MET A 215 -3.45 -9.38 11.05
C MET A 215 -4.49 -8.26 10.85
N ALA A 216 -5.15 -8.23 9.69
CA ALA A 216 -6.16 -7.22 9.39
C ALA A 216 -7.38 -7.37 10.31
N ILE A 217 -7.89 -8.59 10.47
CA ILE A 217 -9.03 -8.87 11.37
C ILE A 217 -8.66 -8.54 12.81
N PHE A 218 -7.47 -8.96 13.28
CA PHE A 218 -7.01 -8.69 14.63
C PHE A 218 -6.96 -7.18 14.92
N TYR A 219 -6.26 -6.41 14.06
CA TYR A 219 -6.10 -4.97 14.24
C TYR A 219 -7.43 -4.20 14.17
N VAL A 220 -8.26 -4.52 13.17
CA VAL A 220 -9.57 -3.88 13.00
C VAL A 220 -10.50 -4.22 14.17
N SER A 221 -10.50 -5.47 14.66
CA SER A 221 -11.35 -5.87 15.79
C SER A 221 -11.01 -5.10 17.06
N VAL A 222 -9.72 -4.95 17.38
CA VAL A 222 -9.30 -4.16 18.54
C VAL A 222 -9.64 -2.68 18.36
N SER A 223 -9.45 -2.14 17.16
CA SER A 223 -9.83 -0.75 16.86
C SER A 223 -11.34 -0.53 17.04
N ILE A 224 -12.19 -1.47 16.58
CA ILE A 224 -13.65 -1.42 16.78
C ILE A 224 -13.98 -1.44 18.27
N VAL A 225 -13.30 -2.25 19.08
CA VAL A 225 -13.51 -2.28 20.54
C VAL A 225 -13.18 -0.91 21.15
N ILE A 226 -12.06 -0.28 20.76
CA ILE A 226 -11.71 1.06 21.23
C ILE A 226 -12.78 2.09 20.86
N LEU A 227 -13.24 2.07 19.60
CA LEU A 227 -14.28 3.00 19.13
C LEU A 227 -15.61 2.75 19.84
N ALA A 228 -15.96 1.50 20.14
CA ALA A 228 -17.16 1.15 20.88
C ALA A 228 -17.12 1.60 22.35
N ILE A 229 -15.97 1.47 23.02
CA ILE A 229 -15.80 1.96 24.40
C ILE A 229 -15.89 3.50 24.47
N ASN A 230 -15.43 4.18 23.42
CA ASN A 230 -15.42 5.65 23.33
C ASN A 230 -16.47 6.20 22.33
N TYR A 231 -17.61 5.53 22.19
CA TYR A 231 -18.62 5.84 21.18
C TYR A 231 -19.18 7.27 21.32
N ASP A 232 -19.20 7.80 22.53
CA ASP A 232 -19.62 9.17 22.86
C ASP A 232 -18.77 10.25 22.18
N LYS A 233 -17.48 9.97 21.96
CA LYS A 233 -16.53 10.88 21.30
C LYS A 233 -16.53 10.77 19.77
N LEU A 234 -17.10 9.69 19.22
CA LEU A 234 -17.01 9.37 17.80
C LEU A 234 -17.67 10.44 16.89
N PRO A 235 -18.89 10.97 17.20
CA PRO A 235 -19.49 12.03 16.39
C PRO A 235 -18.62 13.28 16.31
N ALA A 236 -18.11 13.75 17.45
CA ALA A 236 -17.23 14.92 17.51
C ALA A 236 -15.89 14.69 16.77
N ALA A 237 -15.35 13.46 16.82
CA ALA A 237 -14.14 13.11 16.07
C ALA A 237 -14.36 13.15 14.54
N ILE A 238 -15.49 12.64 14.05
CA ILE A 238 -15.84 12.68 12.63
C ILE A 238 -16.05 14.13 12.19
N GLU A 239 -16.77 14.93 12.97
CA GLU A 239 -16.97 16.35 12.72
C GLU A 239 -15.64 17.09 12.64
N LEU A 240 -14.72 16.82 13.59
CA LEU A 240 -13.38 17.41 13.60
C LEU A 240 -12.58 17.04 12.34
N VAL A 241 -12.64 15.78 11.89
CA VAL A 241 -11.98 15.32 10.65
C VAL A 241 -12.50 16.11 9.45
N ILE A 242 -13.83 16.29 9.34
CA ILE A 242 -14.44 16.98 8.20
C ILE A 242 -14.13 18.47 8.24
N HIS A 243 -14.31 19.14 9.39
CA HIS A 243 -14.02 20.59 9.53
C HIS A 243 -12.54 20.88 9.26
N SER A 244 -11.64 20.13 9.87
CA SER A 244 -10.19 20.31 9.70
C SER A 244 -9.71 20.09 8.27
N ALA A 245 -10.49 19.42 7.44
CA ALA A 245 -10.13 19.21 6.04
C ALA A 245 -10.29 20.47 5.18
N PHE A 246 -11.15 21.40 5.58
CA PHE A 246 -11.53 22.59 4.79
C PHE A 246 -11.26 23.91 5.49
N GLU A 247 -11.03 23.88 6.80
CA GLU A 247 -10.79 25.08 7.59
C GLU A 247 -9.39 25.05 8.21
N PRO A 248 -8.65 26.18 8.15
CA PRO A 248 -7.36 26.29 8.84
C PRO A 248 -7.59 26.15 10.35
N GLN A 249 -6.93 25.19 10.97
CA GLN A 249 -6.98 25.03 12.42
C GLN A 249 -6.02 26.03 13.06
N ALA A 250 -6.57 26.94 13.90
CA ALA A 250 -5.75 27.77 14.75
C ALA A 250 -4.98 26.92 15.78
N ALA A 251 -3.78 27.37 16.15
CA ALA A 251 -3.00 26.70 17.18
C ALA A 251 -3.77 26.64 18.50
N LEU A 252 -4.17 25.45 18.93
CA LEU A 252 -4.79 25.21 20.21
C LEU A 252 -3.66 24.82 21.20
N GLY A 253 -3.41 25.68 22.20
CA GLY A 253 -2.55 25.34 23.33
C GLY A 253 -1.07 25.13 23.01
N GLY A 254 -0.50 25.84 22.00
CA GLY A 254 0.92 25.73 21.64
C GLY A 254 1.23 24.75 20.50
N ALA A 255 0.22 24.05 19.96
CA ALA A 255 0.36 23.25 18.76
C ALA A 255 0.44 24.15 17.51
N VAL A 256 1.25 23.75 16.51
CA VAL A 256 1.37 24.47 15.23
C VAL A 256 0.02 24.48 14.52
N GLY A 257 -0.44 25.65 14.06
CA GLY A 257 -1.65 25.76 13.25
C GLY A 257 -1.50 25.00 11.91
N PHE A 258 -2.53 24.25 11.54
CA PHE A 258 -2.54 23.48 10.31
C PHE A 258 -3.22 24.25 9.19
N THR A 259 -2.62 24.26 8.01
CA THR A 259 -3.23 24.81 6.79
C THR A 259 -3.96 23.71 6.03
N VAL A 260 -5.04 24.07 5.32
CA VAL A 260 -5.74 23.13 4.42
C VAL A 260 -4.79 22.49 3.43
N MET A 261 -3.84 23.25 2.88
CA MET A 261 -2.81 22.71 1.97
C MET A 261 -1.97 21.61 2.63
N LYS A 262 -1.60 21.81 3.90
CA LYS A 262 -0.81 20.81 4.64
C LYS A 262 -1.62 19.56 4.92
N ALA A 263 -2.91 19.69 5.24
CA ALA A 263 -3.82 18.55 5.39
C ALA A 263 -3.94 17.74 4.08
N ILE A 264 -4.11 18.45 2.94
CA ILE A 264 -4.15 17.83 1.60
C ILE A 264 -2.83 17.07 1.34
N GLN A 265 -1.69 17.74 1.45
CA GLN A 265 -0.39 17.15 1.14
C GLN A 265 -0.11 15.92 2.00
N SER A 266 -0.30 16.03 3.33
CA SER A 266 -0.03 14.94 4.26
C SER A 266 -1.01 13.77 4.05
N GLY A 267 -2.30 14.06 3.88
CA GLY A 267 -3.32 13.04 3.66
C GLY A 267 -3.13 12.31 2.34
N VAL A 268 -2.88 13.03 1.24
CA VAL A 268 -2.69 12.43 -0.08
C VAL A 268 -1.38 11.63 -0.13
N ALA A 269 -0.26 12.21 0.33
CA ALA A 269 1.04 11.54 0.31
C ALA A 269 1.03 10.24 1.15
N ARG A 270 0.52 10.29 2.38
CA ARG A 270 0.46 9.12 3.26
C ARG A 270 -0.64 8.13 2.85
N GLY A 271 -1.74 8.59 2.26
CA GLY A 271 -2.74 7.72 1.64
C GLY A 271 -2.17 6.90 0.49
N ILE A 272 -1.42 7.53 -0.43
CA ILE A 272 -0.74 6.84 -1.54
C ILE A 272 0.37 5.93 -1.01
N PHE A 273 1.13 6.36 -0.02
CA PHE A 273 2.16 5.55 0.62
C PHE A 273 1.58 4.25 1.20
N SER A 274 0.40 4.33 1.84
CA SER A 274 -0.27 3.16 2.41
C SER A 274 -0.84 2.24 1.33
N ASN A 275 -1.72 2.74 0.47
CA ASN A 275 -2.46 1.89 -0.47
C ASN A 275 -1.74 1.63 -1.82
N GLU A 276 -0.64 2.32 -2.08
CA GLU A 276 0.19 2.17 -3.29
C GLU A 276 -0.56 2.38 -4.62
N SER A 277 -1.71 3.05 -4.62
CA SER A 277 -2.47 3.30 -5.85
C SER A 277 -1.78 4.35 -6.72
N GLY A 278 -1.48 4.00 -7.95
CA GLY A 278 -0.71 4.85 -8.86
C GLY A 278 0.79 4.58 -8.84
N LEU A 279 1.30 3.81 -7.87
CA LEU A 279 2.72 3.42 -7.84
C LEU A 279 3.05 2.30 -8.82
N GLY A 280 2.07 1.46 -9.19
CA GLY A 280 2.31 0.35 -10.11
C GLY A 280 2.90 -0.91 -9.46
N SER A 281 2.93 -1.01 -8.15
CA SER A 281 3.45 -2.16 -7.39
C SER A 281 2.49 -3.35 -7.40
N ALA A 282 1.25 -3.16 -6.96
CA ALA A 282 0.23 -4.21 -6.87
C ALA A 282 -0.05 -4.98 -8.19
N PRO A 283 -0.03 -4.35 -9.38
CA PRO A 283 -0.18 -5.05 -10.64
C PRO A 283 0.87 -6.15 -10.87
N ILE A 284 2.03 -6.08 -10.22
CA ILE A 284 3.06 -7.13 -10.30
C ILE A 284 2.56 -8.44 -9.66
N ALA A 285 1.86 -8.36 -8.51
CA ALA A 285 1.22 -9.51 -7.89
C ALA A 285 -0.02 -9.96 -8.66
N ALA A 286 -0.85 -9.02 -9.11
CA ALA A 286 -2.07 -9.31 -9.86
C ALA A 286 -1.80 -10.10 -11.16
N ALA A 287 -0.66 -9.89 -11.80
CA ALA A 287 -0.27 -10.61 -13.01
C ALA A 287 -0.10 -12.12 -12.77
N ALA A 288 0.25 -12.55 -11.56
CA ALA A 288 0.42 -13.95 -11.19
C ALA A 288 -0.92 -14.67 -10.92
N ALA A 289 -2.05 -13.96 -10.86
CA ALA A 289 -3.35 -14.54 -10.54
C ALA A 289 -3.84 -15.52 -11.61
N GLN A 290 -4.47 -16.61 -11.18
CA GLN A 290 -5.12 -17.62 -12.02
C GLN A 290 -6.47 -17.08 -12.51
N THR A 291 -6.44 -16.28 -13.57
CA THR A 291 -7.64 -15.70 -14.19
C THR A 291 -7.48 -15.63 -15.72
N LYS A 292 -8.61 -15.68 -16.42
CA LYS A 292 -8.71 -15.37 -17.87
C LYS A 292 -9.24 -13.96 -18.11
N GLU A 293 -9.86 -13.35 -17.09
CA GLU A 293 -10.55 -12.08 -17.17
C GLU A 293 -9.75 -10.94 -16.51
N PRO A 294 -9.12 -10.05 -17.31
CA PRO A 294 -8.39 -8.89 -16.79
C PRO A 294 -9.24 -7.98 -15.91
N VAL A 295 -10.51 -7.75 -16.31
CA VAL A 295 -11.46 -6.88 -15.61
C VAL A 295 -11.81 -7.46 -14.23
N ARG A 296 -12.05 -8.77 -14.13
CA ARG A 296 -12.33 -9.44 -12.85
C ARG A 296 -11.18 -9.28 -11.87
N GLN A 297 -9.94 -9.48 -12.33
CA GLN A 297 -8.77 -9.26 -11.48
C GLN A 297 -8.61 -7.79 -11.08
N GLY A 298 -8.91 -6.86 -11.96
CA GLY A 298 -8.95 -5.43 -11.64
C GLY A 298 -9.95 -5.13 -10.52
N LEU A 299 -11.18 -5.68 -10.60
CA LEU A 299 -12.21 -5.55 -9.57
C LEU A 299 -11.76 -6.14 -8.22
N ILE A 300 -11.17 -7.33 -8.23
CA ILE A 300 -10.61 -7.94 -7.02
C ILE A 300 -9.52 -7.05 -6.43
N SER A 301 -8.59 -6.58 -7.24
CA SER A 301 -7.43 -5.82 -6.76
C SER A 301 -7.81 -4.43 -6.22
N MET A 302 -8.86 -3.77 -6.73
CA MET A 302 -9.30 -2.48 -6.19
C MET A 302 -9.82 -2.59 -4.75
N THR A 303 -10.30 -3.77 -4.32
CA THR A 303 -10.71 -4.00 -2.93
C THR A 303 -9.54 -3.88 -1.96
N GLY A 304 -8.31 -4.08 -2.44
CA GLY A 304 -7.10 -3.87 -1.65
C GLY A 304 -7.00 -2.45 -1.12
N THR A 305 -7.20 -1.44 -1.98
CA THR A 305 -7.21 -0.02 -1.55
C THR A 305 -8.35 0.28 -0.59
N PHE A 306 -9.52 -0.34 -0.79
CA PHE A 306 -10.66 -0.21 0.13
C PHE A 306 -10.32 -0.78 1.52
N LEU A 307 -9.80 -2.00 1.58
CA LEU A 307 -9.44 -2.66 2.84
C LEU A 307 -8.31 -1.93 3.55
N ASP A 308 -7.26 -1.53 2.81
CA ASP A 308 -6.10 -0.85 3.35
C ASP A 308 -6.46 0.52 3.94
N THR A 309 -7.03 1.41 3.14
CA THR A 309 -7.18 2.82 3.53
C THR A 309 -8.56 3.11 4.10
N ILE A 310 -9.65 2.68 3.44
CA ILE A 310 -11.00 2.99 3.93
C ILE A 310 -11.31 2.21 5.21
N ILE A 311 -10.74 1.00 5.40
CA ILE A 311 -10.93 0.25 6.65
C ILE A 311 -9.77 0.51 7.61
N VAL A 312 -8.56 -0.01 7.32
CA VAL A 312 -7.47 -0.05 8.31
C VAL A 312 -6.96 1.34 8.69
N CYS A 313 -6.67 2.22 7.71
CA CYS A 313 -6.21 3.59 8.04
C CYS A 313 -7.30 4.42 8.74
N THR A 314 -8.58 4.22 8.40
CA THR A 314 -9.68 4.88 9.11
C THR A 314 -9.75 4.47 10.58
N MET A 315 -9.59 3.17 10.87
CA MET A 315 -9.56 2.67 12.25
C MET A 315 -8.44 3.35 13.05
N THR A 316 -7.21 3.36 12.51
CA THR A 316 -6.08 4.05 13.14
C THR A 316 -6.35 5.54 13.32
N GLY A 317 -6.81 6.23 12.27
CA GLY A 317 -7.06 7.67 12.27
C GLY A 317 -8.11 8.07 13.31
N LEU A 318 -9.23 7.35 13.37
CA LEU A 318 -10.29 7.64 14.36
C LEU A 318 -9.81 7.41 15.79
N VAL A 319 -9.04 6.33 16.05
CA VAL A 319 -8.46 6.10 17.38
C VAL A 319 -7.51 7.23 17.77
N LEU A 320 -6.69 7.73 16.85
CA LEU A 320 -5.81 8.87 17.09
C LEU A 320 -6.59 10.15 17.43
N VAL A 321 -7.70 10.39 16.72
CA VAL A 321 -8.51 11.61 16.92
C VAL A 321 -9.29 11.58 18.23
N ILE A 322 -9.97 10.46 18.57
CA ILE A 322 -10.77 10.35 19.80
C ILE A 322 -9.92 10.41 21.08
N THR A 323 -8.65 9.98 20.99
CA THR A 323 -7.71 9.99 22.12
C THR A 323 -6.91 11.28 22.25
N GLY A 324 -6.89 12.11 21.19
CA GLY A 324 -6.08 13.32 21.13
C GLY A 324 -4.57 13.07 21.02
N ALA A 325 -4.13 11.82 20.82
CA ALA A 325 -2.71 11.44 20.76
C ALA A 325 -1.93 12.17 19.65
N TRP A 326 -2.60 12.53 18.58
CA TRP A 326 -2.01 13.23 17.43
C TRP A 326 -1.48 14.64 17.77
N SER A 327 -2.00 15.30 18.82
CA SER A 327 -1.59 16.64 19.23
C SER A 327 -0.42 16.67 20.21
N ASN A 328 0.08 15.51 20.65
CA ASN A 328 1.20 15.43 21.58
C ASN A 328 2.54 15.55 20.83
N PRO A 329 3.31 16.65 21.03
CA PRO A 329 4.57 16.90 20.31
C PRO A 329 5.73 16.01 20.81
N GLU A 330 5.61 15.37 21.98
CA GLU A 330 6.65 14.50 22.54
C GLU A 330 6.63 13.10 21.90
N LEU A 331 5.55 12.74 21.20
CA LEU A 331 5.39 11.45 20.56
C LEU A 331 5.74 11.51 19.07
N ALA A 332 6.41 10.49 18.57
CA ALA A 332 6.76 10.38 17.15
C ALA A 332 6.67 8.94 16.65
N GLY A 333 6.38 8.77 15.35
CA GLY A 333 6.36 7.44 14.72
C GLY A 333 5.32 6.50 15.33
N ALA A 334 5.75 5.29 15.69
CA ALA A 334 4.87 4.26 16.25
C ALA A 334 4.37 4.60 17.66
N SER A 335 5.11 5.40 18.45
CA SER A 335 4.74 5.73 19.83
C SER A 335 3.44 6.52 19.91
N VAL A 336 3.10 7.30 18.87
CA VAL A 336 1.81 8.03 18.78
C VAL A 336 0.64 7.06 18.78
N THR A 337 0.70 6.03 17.95
CA THR A 337 -0.36 5.02 17.83
C THR A 337 -0.39 4.10 19.05
N ASN A 338 0.80 3.72 19.61
CA ASN A 338 0.90 2.96 20.86
C ASN A 338 0.19 3.71 22.00
N TYR A 339 0.46 5.00 22.14
CA TYR A 339 -0.18 5.85 23.16
C TYR A 339 -1.70 5.95 22.92
N ALA A 340 -2.13 6.18 21.66
CA ALA A 340 -3.54 6.27 21.31
C ALA A 340 -4.31 4.99 21.68
N PHE A 341 -3.78 3.83 21.34
CA PHE A 341 -4.44 2.55 21.65
C PHE A 341 -4.43 2.25 23.16
N ALA A 342 -3.33 2.58 23.87
CA ALA A 342 -3.28 2.44 25.31
C ALA A 342 -4.31 3.32 26.02
N GLN A 343 -4.43 4.58 25.62
CA GLN A 343 -5.44 5.52 26.13
C GLN A 343 -6.86 5.07 25.76
N GLY A 344 -7.08 4.64 24.51
CA GLY A 344 -8.38 4.22 24.03
C GLY A 344 -8.94 2.98 24.72
N LEU A 345 -8.07 2.03 25.10
CA LEU A 345 -8.43 0.84 25.90
C LEU A 345 -8.39 1.09 27.41
N GLY A 346 -7.79 2.19 27.87
CA GLY A 346 -7.55 2.45 29.29
C GLY A 346 -6.51 1.53 29.94
N THR A 347 -5.69 0.84 29.14
CA THR A 347 -4.65 -0.10 29.63
C THR A 347 -3.42 -0.09 28.73
N SER A 348 -2.24 -0.40 29.27
CA SER A 348 -0.99 -0.56 28.51
C SER A 348 -1.05 -1.68 27.46
N PHE A 349 -2.02 -2.58 27.55
CA PHE A 349 -2.24 -3.65 26.57
C PHE A 349 -2.48 -3.09 25.15
N GLY A 350 -3.04 -1.88 25.03
CA GLY A 350 -3.21 -1.20 23.75
C GLY A 350 -1.90 -1.00 22.98
N ALA A 351 -0.82 -0.61 23.67
CA ALA A 351 0.50 -0.48 23.04
C ALA A 351 1.03 -1.83 22.55
N THR A 352 0.82 -2.90 23.33
CA THR A 352 1.19 -4.27 22.95
C THR A 352 0.46 -4.71 21.66
N VAL A 353 -0.83 -4.40 21.55
CA VAL A 353 -1.62 -4.71 20.34
C VAL A 353 -1.05 -4.02 19.10
N VAL A 354 -0.73 -2.73 19.20
CA VAL A 354 -0.15 -1.98 18.09
C VAL A 354 1.22 -2.54 17.69
N THR A 355 2.07 -2.86 18.68
CA THR A 355 3.41 -3.42 18.42
C THR A 355 3.33 -4.79 17.74
N ILE A 356 2.42 -5.68 18.18
CA ILE A 356 2.19 -6.97 17.53
C ILE A 356 1.60 -6.76 16.13
N GLY A 357 0.64 -5.86 15.98
CA GLY A 357 0.09 -5.48 14.66
C GLY A 357 1.17 -4.98 13.71
N LEU A 358 2.01 -4.07 14.19
CA LEU A 358 3.12 -3.51 13.42
C LEU A 358 4.14 -4.58 13.01
N LEU A 359 4.45 -5.53 13.91
CA LEU A 359 5.32 -6.66 13.59
C LEU A 359 4.79 -7.44 12.38
N PHE A 360 3.53 -7.85 12.40
CA PHE A 360 2.94 -8.60 11.30
C PHE A 360 2.80 -7.75 10.03
N PHE A 361 2.32 -6.51 10.13
CA PHE A 361 2.13 -5.61 9.01
C PHE A 361 3.45 -5.33 8.30
N ALA A 362 4.46 -4.87 9.04
CA ALA A 362 5.74 -4.53 8.46
C ALA A 362 6.49 -5.78 7.94
N PHE A 363 6.40 -6.91 8.64
CA PHE A 363 7.00 -8.17 8.19
C PHE A 363 6.42 -8.63 6.84
N THR A 364 5.10 -8.59 6.69
CA THR A 364 4.48 -8.96 5.42
C THR A 364 4.80 -7.98 4.30
N THR A 365 4.96 -6.69 4.62
CA THR A 365 5.37 -5.67 3.64
C THR A 365 6.77 -5.95 3.10
N ILE A 366 7.72 -6.36 3.95
CA ILE A 366 9.06 -6.79 3.50
C ILE A 366 8.95 -7.95 2.50
N LEU A 367 8.11 -8.95 2.77
CA LEU A 367 7.91 -10.09 1.88
C LEU A 367 7.29 -9.70 0.53
N GLY A 368 6.25 -8.86 0.56
CA GLY A 368 5.57 -8.38 -0.65
C GLY A 368 6.49 -7.57 -1.55
N TRP A 369 7.24 -6.64 -0.97
CA TRP A 369 8.19 -5.81 -1.71
C TRP A 369 9.41 -6.58 -2.19
N CYS A 370 9.86 -7.61 -1.46
CA CYS A 370 10.87 -8.53 -1.99
C CYS A 370 10.42 -9.15 -3.30
N TYR A 371 9.17 -9.60 -3.38
CA TYR A 371 8.60 -10.15 -4.60
C TYR A 371 8.52 -9.11 -5.73
N TYR A 372 8.05 -7.90 -5.45
CA TYR A 372 7.94 -6.83 -6.44
C TYR A 372 9.29 -6.43 -7.02
N GLY A 373 10.27 -6.19 -6.16
CA GLY A 373 11.62 -5.84 -6.60
C GLY A 373 12.30 -6.99 -7.35
N GLU A 374 12.09 -8.25 -6.94
CA GLU A 374 12.59 -9.42 -7.68
C GLU A 374 12.04 -9.45 -9.11
N ARG A 375 10.74 -9.17 -9.31
CA ARG A 375 10.14 -9.14 -10.65
C ARG A 375 10.68 -7.99 -11.50
N CYS A 376 10.88 -6.81 -10.90
CA CYS A 376 11.53 -5.67 -11.56
C CYS A 376 12.99 -5.99 -11.93
N PHE A 377 13.74 -6.61 -11.02
CA PHE A 377 15.13 -7.00 -11.26
C PHE A 377 15.26 -8.05 -12.35
N VAL A 378 14.37 -9.06 -12.37
CA VAL A 378 14.31 -10.06 -13.43
C VAL A 378 14.01 -9.44 -14.79
N TYR A 379 13.17 -8.42 -14.86
CA TYR A 379 12.92 -7.71 -16.09
C TYR A 379 14.18 -7.01 -16.64
N LEU A 380 15.05 -6.47 -15.76
CA LEU A 380 16.27 -5.74 -16.13
C LEU A 380 17.42 -6.67 -16.49
N VAL A 381 17.68 -7.69 -15.66
CA VAL A 381 18.91 -8.50 -15.68
C VAL A 381 18.64 -9.96 -16.08
N GLY A 382 17.37 -10.37 -15.99
CA GLY A 382 16.97 -11.76 -16.26
C GLY A 382 17.04 -12.65 -15.02
N ILE A 383 16.62 -13.91 -15.21
CA ILE A 383 16.40 -14.89 -14.14
C ILE A 383 17.69 -15.24 -13.37
N ARG A 384 18.85 -15.17 -14.03
CA ARG A 384 20.13 -15.50 -13.40
C ARG A 384 20.47 -14.59 -12.22
N GLY A 385 19.93 -13.37 -12.19
CA GLY A 385 20.14 -12.39 -11.13
C GLY A 385 19.34 -12.62 -9.84
N ILE A 386 18.36 -13.54 -9.82
CA ILE A 386 17.45 -13.72 -8.66
C ILE A 386 18.19 -14.00 -7.36
N ARG A 387 19.23 -14.87 -7.40
CA ARG A 387 20.00 -15.21 -6.19
C ARG A 387 20.72 -13.99 -5.64
N LEU A 388 21.38 -13.22 -6.51
CA LEU A 388 22.08 -12.00 -6.13
C LEU A 388 21.11 -10.98 -5.52
N TYR A 389 19.95 -10.75 -6.17
CA TYR A 389 18.92 -9.86 -5.66
C TYR A 389 18.47 -10.25 -4.24
N ARG A 390 18.14 -11.51 -4.00
CA ARG A 390 17.69 -12.01 -2.69
C ARG A 390 18.72 -11.82 -1.59
N TRP A 391 20.00 -12.09 -1.86
CA TRP A 391 21.06 -11.88 -0.87
C TRP A 391 21.27 -10.40 -0.54
N ILE A 392 21.27 -9.51 -1.55
CA ILE A 392 21.34 -8.07 -1.32
C ILE A 392 20.13 -7.62 -0.47
N PHE A 393 18.93 -8.08 -0.81
CA PHE A 393 17.71 -7.74 -0.08
C PHE A 393 17.78 -8.17 1.40
N ILE A 394 18.24 -9.40 1.69
CA ILE A 394 18.41 -9.91 3.07
C ILE A 394 19.41 -9.04 3.85
N ILE A 395 20.54 -8.67 3.25
CA ILE A 395 21.54 -7.82 3.89
C ILE A 395 20.93 -6.43 4.21
N LEU A 396 20.19 -5.85 3.27
CA LEU A 396 19.53 -4.55 3.48
C LEU A 396 18.46 -4.63 4.59
N VAL A 397 17.69 -5.70 4.67
CA VAL A 397 16.76 -5.95 5.79
C VAL A 397 17.51 -5.93 7.12
N GLY A 398 18.66 -6.61 7.22
CA GLY A 398 19.47 -6.65 8.44
C GLY A 398 20.07 -5.30 8.84
N THR A 399 20.36 -4.43 7.87
CA THR A 399 21.01 -3.14 8.12
C THR A 399 20.05 -1.97 8.36
N GLY A 400 18.80 -2.09 7.89
CA GLY A 400 17.81 -1.00 7.94
C GLY A 400 17.46 -0.51 9.34
N SER A 401 17.62 -1.36 10.36
CA SER A 401 17.35 -1.04 11.76
C SER A 401 18.30 -0.01 12.37
N PHE A 402 19.46 0.21 11.76
CA PHE A 402 20.53 1.06 12.31
C PHE A 402 20.59 2.45 11.65
N LEU A 403 19.68 2.73 10.71
CA LEU A 403 19.58 4.04 10.06
C LEU A 403 18.66 4.99 10.84
N THR A 404 18.88 6.28 10.69
CA THR A 404 18.03 7.30 11.32
C THR A 404 16.67 7.39 10.66
N LEU A 405 15.61 7.55 11.44
CA LEU A 405 14.22 7.53 11.00
C LEU A 405 13.95 8.54 9.88
N ASP A 406 14.41 9.77 10.03
CA ASP A 406 14.18 10.85 9.07
C ASP A 406 14.73 10.54 7.68
N VAL A 407 15.98 10.04 7.62
CA VAL A 407 16.63 9.69 6.34
C VAL A 407 15.90 8.54 5.66
N ILE A 408 15.45 7.55 6.44
CA ILE A 408 14.69 6.40 5.92
C ILE A 408 13.41 6.84 5.24
N TRP A 409 12.62 7.69 5.91
CA TRP A 409 11.34 8.15 5.38
C TRP A 409 11.49 9.03 4.14
N ILE A 410 12.45 9.96 4.17
CA ILE A 410 12.72 10.84 3.01
C ILE A 410 13.15 10.02 1.79
N LEU A 411 14.05 9.05 1.97
CA LEU A 411 14.49 8.18 0.86
C LEU A 411 13.32 7.35 0.32
N ALA A 412 12.50 6.79 1.21
CA ALA A 412 11.33 6.00 0.82
C ALA A 412 10.34 6.84 0.01
N ASP A 413 10.04 8.05 0.45
CA ASP A 413 9.15 8.97 -0.25
C ASP A 413 9.69 9.34 -1.64
N ILE A 414 10.99 9.69 -1.75
CA ILE A 414 11.63 10.03 -3.04
C ILE A 414 11.49 8.88 -4.05
N VAL A 415 11.90 7.66 -3.68
CA VAL A 415 11.89 6.54 -4.64
C VAL A 415 10.48 6.09 -5.00
N ASN A 416 9.53 6.17 -4.06
CA ASN A 416 8.12 5.89 -4.32
C ASN A 416 7.52 6.89 -5.32
N GLY A 417 7.76 8.17 -5.12
CA GLY A 417 7.28 9.22 -6.03
C GLY A 417 7.85 9.08 -7.44
N LEU A 418 9.13 8.76 -7.56
CA LEU A 418 9.77 8.52 -8.86
C LEU A 418 9.18 7.30 -9.57
N MET A 419 8.81 6.24 -8.85
CA MET A 419 8.19 5.04 -9.44
C MET A 419 6.77 5.31 -9.96
N ALA A 420 6.02 6.22 -9.32
CA ALA A 420 4.67 6.56 -9.74
C ALA A 420 4.61 7.18 -11.13
N PHE A 421 5.56 8.05 -11.47
CA PHE A 421 5.54 8.80 -12.71
C PHE A 421 5.42 7.93 -13.98
N PRO A 422 6.31 6.96 -14.26
CA PRO A 422 6.21 6.13 -15.47
C PRO A 422 4.92 5.29 -15.50
N ASN A 423 4.41 4.89 -14.35
CA ASN A 423 3.16 4.15 -14.26
C ASN A 423 1.94 5.00 -14.64
N LEU A 424 1.83 6.22 -14.10
CA LEU A 424 0.72 7.13 -14.40
C LEU A 424 0.72 7.55 -15.87
N VAL A 425 1.89 7.78 -16.47
CA VAL A 425 2.02 8.00 -17.92
C VAL A 425 1.45 6.82 -18.70
N ALA A 426 1.72 5.60 -18.26
CA ALA A 426 1.19 4.41 -18.92
C ALA A 426 -0.33 4.27 -18.80
N LEU A 427 -0.89 4.56 -17.62
CA LEU A 427 -2.35 4.52 -17.42
C LEU A 427 -3.08 5.50 -18.32
N ILE A 428 -2.56 6.74 -18.43
CA ILE A 428 -3.11 7.75 -19.33
C ILE A 428 -2.95 7.32 -20.79
N GLY A 429 -1.79 6.80 -21.18
CA GLY A 429 -1.52 6.32 -22.52
C GLY A 429 -2.43 5.15 -22.95
N LEU A 430 -2.68 4.23 -22.03
CA LEU A 430 -3.51 3.03 -22.27
C LEU A 430 -4.97 3.21 -21.87
N ARG A 431 -5.44 4.43 -21.60
CA ARG A 431 -6.81 4.70 -21.15
C ARG A 431 -7.90 4.13 -22.06
N LYS A 432 -7.68 4.13 -23.39
CA LYS A 432 -8.63 3.55 -24.35
C LYS A 432 -8.78 2.04 -24.17
N VAL A 433 -7.67 1.34 -23.88
CA VAL A 433 -7.66 -0.10 -23.64
C VAL A 433 -8.41 -0.42 -22.34
N ILE A 434 -8.16 0.33 -21.27
CA ILE A 434 -8.85 0.15 -19.99
C ILE A 434 -10.36 0.29 -20.16
N ILE A 435 -10.80 1.36 -20.85
CA ILE A 435 -12.24 1.64 -21.06
C ILE A 435 -12.89 0.58 -21.95
N SER A 436 -12.26 0.18 -23.05
CA SER A 436 -12.77 -0.83 -23.96
C SER A 436 -12.92 -2.19 -23.28
N GLU A 437 -11.86 -2.70 -22.62
CA GLU A 437 -11.92 -3.98 -21.90
C GLU A 437 -13.02 -3.99 -20.83
N THR A 438 -13.16 -2.88 -20.11
CA THR A 438 -14.18 -2.75 -19.07
C THR A 438 -15.59 -2.79 -19.69
N LYS A 439 -15.81 -2.04 -20.78
CA LYS A 439 -17.10 -1.99 -21.48
C LYS A 439 -17.48 -3.36 -22.01
N ASP A 440 -16.56 -4.01 -22.74
CA ASP A 440 -16.77 -5.32 -23.36
C ASP A 440 -17.09 -6.40 -22.31
N TYR A 441 -16.43 -6.37 -21.15
CA TYR A 441 -16.71 -7.29 -20.04
C TYR A 441 -18.13 -7.11 -19.50
N PHE A 442 -18.54 -5.87 -19.19
CA PHE A 442 -19.86 -5.63 -18.62
C PHE A 442 -21.00 -5.81 -19.65
N GLU A 443 -20.76 -5.58 -20.93
CA GLU A 443 -21.72 -5.90 -22.01
C GLU A 443 -21.94 -7.41 -22.12
N ARG A 444 -20.88 -8.23 -22.06
CA ARG A 444 -20.98 -9.69 -22.01
C ARG A 444 -21.81 -10.17 -20.80
N LEU A 445 -21.54 -9.63 -19.61
CA LEU A 445 -22.30 -9.98 -18.40
C LEU A 445 -23.78 -9.56 -18.50
N LYS A 446 -24.08 -8.41 -19.11
CA LYS A 446 -25.47 -7.95 -19.30
C LYS A 446 -26.26 -8.85 -20.26
N ASN A 447 -25.60 -9.42 -21.24
CA ASN A 447 -26.20 -10.34 -22.23
C ASN A 447 -26.28 -11.79 -21.71
N ASN A 448 -26.25 -12.03 -20.39
CA ASN A 448 -26.25 -13.35 -19.74
C ASN A 448 -25.09 -14.27 -20.19
N GLN A 449 -24.04 -13.74 -20.79
CA GLN A 449 -22.81 -14.47 -21.01
C GLN A 449 -22.06 -14.57 -19.68
N ARG A 450 -21.67 -15.80 -19.30
CA ARG A 450 -20.96 -16.03 -18.03
C ARG A 450 -19.58 -15.39 -18.05
N ASP A 451 -19.14 -14.95 -16.89
CA ASP A 451 -17.74 -14.67 -16.63
C ASP A 451 -16.92 -15.94 -16.93
N LEU A 452 -15.81 -15.80 -17.67
CA LEU A 452 -14.97 -16.94 -18.08
C LEU A 452 -14.33 -17.69 -16.91
N ASP A 453 -14.35 -17.07 -15.72
CA ASP A 453 -13.83 -17.64 -14.47
C ASP A 453 -14.94 -18.15 -13.53
N GLU A 454 -16.24 -18.05 -13.89
CA GLU A 454 -17.34 -18.59 -13.07
C GLU A 454 -17.54 -20.10 -13.27
N ILE A 455 -17.87 -20.81 -12.18
CA ILE A 455 -18.24 -22.24 -12.21
C ILE A 455 -19.60 -22.36 -12.92
N PRO A 456 -19.79 -23.31 -13.86
CA PRO A 456 -21.13 -23.73 -14.25
C PRO A 456 -21.89 -24.22 -13.03
N SER A 457 -23.02 -23.61 -12.74
CA SER A 457 -23.96 -24.04 -11.70
C SER A 457 -24.49 -25.42 -11.99
#